data_07e8b4a80f7310bec6fcbd1d15c7bf49
#
_entry.id   07e8b4a80f7310bec6fcbd1d15c7bf49
#
_cell.length_a   1.000
_cell.length_b   1.000
_cell.length_c   1.000
_cell.angle_alpha   90.00
_cell.angle_beta   90.00
_cell.angle_gamma   90.00
#
_symmetry.space_group_name_H-M   'P 1'
#
loop_
_entity.id
_entity.type
_entity.pdbx_description
1 polymer ?
#
loop_
_entity_poly.entity_id
_entity_poly.type
_entity_poly.pdbx_seq_one_letter_code
_entity_poly.pdbx_strand_id
1 'polypeptide(L)'
;MIIKEVEDIDIEEYCYETNLDFGKEYGQRLLDAILTDNSFLIQRKQYLDPRVDMKEVFPKLTSIADGRVLKKRGEQVNAAYNGLVHIDFKQYSLSEVWVNELTSLMPDWLKEIGSIPIIQISQGGDFLAPHKDHKRTASLFMVLQGNGEQTRWHRETESFPLLDFWRVPDLDKIEHVASATISPFKWTVFNHDTWHSVHGVPGKPRITIGIDFDDISAKQLTELVKINE
;
A
#
# COMPACT_ATOMS: atom_id res chain seq x y z
N MET A 1 -12.94 3.59 -9.79
CA MET A 1 -13.46 2.62 -10.80
C MET A 1 -12.47 1.48 -10.89
N ILE A 2 -12.96 0.25 -10.77
CA ILE A 2 -12.17 -0.99 -10.83
C ILE A 2 -12.33 -1.60 -12.22
N ILE A 3 -11.22 -2.01 -12.83
CA ILE A 3 -11.18 -2.64 -14.15
C ILE A 3 -10.53 -4.01 -13.98
N LYS A 4 -11.20 -5.07 -14.44
CA LYS A 4 -10.63 -6.41 -14.55
C LYS A 4 -9.92 -6.53 -15.90
N GLU A 5 -8.70 -7.01 -15.89
CA GLU A 5 -7.95 -7.37 -17.11
C GLU A 5 -8.15 -8.85 -17.46
N VAL A 6 -8.58 -9.65 -16.50
CA VAL A 6 -8.86 -11.07 -16.62
C VAL A 6 -10.24 -11.34 -16.05
N GLU A 7 -11.08 -12.10 -16.76
CA GLU A 7 -12.49 -12.29 -16.36
C GLU A 7 -12.67 -13.26 -15.18
N ASP A 8 -11.75 -14.21 -14.99
CA ASP A 8 -11.84 -15.29 -14.02
C ASP A 8 -11.45 -14.92 -12.58
N ILE A 9 -11.20 -13.64 -12.29
CA ILE A 9 -10.83 -13.18 -10.95
C ILE A 9 -12.02 -12.65 -10.17
N ASP A 10 -11.98 -12.85 -8.86
CA ASP A 10 -12.80 -12.11 -7.92
C ASP A 10 -12.06 -10.86 -7.47
N ILE A 11 -12.53 -9.69 -7.86
CA ILE A 11 -11.86 -8.42 -7.53
C ILE A 11 -11.85 -8.13 -6.04
N GLU A 12 -12.81 -8.66 -5.28
CA GLU A 12 -12.87 -8.49 -3.83
C GLU A 12 -11.73 -9.20 -3.09
N GLU A 13 -11.08 -10.18 -3.74
CA GLU A 13 -9.85 -10.76 -3.22
C GLU A 13 -8.67 -9.78 -3.21
N TYR A 14 -8.76 -8.70 -3.98
CA TYR A 14 -7.71 -7.68 -4.14
C TYR A 14 -8.05 -6.38 -3.43
N CYS A 15 -9.26 -5.88 -3.61
CA CYS A 15 -9.75 -4.70 -2.92
C CYS A 15 -11.27 -4.65 -2.87
N TYR A 16 -11.80 -3.99 -1.83
CA TYR A 16 -13.22 -3.76 -1.65
C TYR A 16 -13.46 -2.32 -1.16
N GLU A 17 -14.12 -1.49 -1.98
CA GLU A 17 -14.52 -0.14 -1.59
C GLU A 17 -15.78 -0.24 -0.71
N THR A 18 -15.67 0.19 0.54
CA THR A 18 -16.69 0.01 1.56
C THR A 18 -17.76 1.11 1.54
N ASN A 19 -18.90 0.86 2.20
CA ASN A 19 -19.89 1.88 2.51
C ASN A 19 -19.72 2.47 3.92
N LEU A 20 -18.62 2.16 4.61
CA LEU A 20 -18.32 2.76 5.90
C LEU A 20 -18.19 4.27 5.76
N ASP A 21 -18.98 5.01 6.51
CA ASP A 21 -19.08 6.48 6.42
C ASP A 21 -18.32 7.22 7.52
N PHE A 22 -17.78 6.47 8.52
CA PHE A 22 -17.02 7.08 9.58
C PHE A 22 -15.74 7.75 9.07
N GLY A 23 -15.38 8.87 9.64
CA GLY A 23 -14.08 9.50 9.42
C GLY A 23 -13.93 10.31 8.13
N LYS A 24 -14.94 10.48 7.28
CA LYS A 24 -14.86 11.32 6.09
C LYS A 24 -14.54 12.78 6.43
N GLU A 25 -15.30 13.37 7.34
CA GLU A 25 -15.06 14.74 7.81
C GLU A 25 -13.73 14.86 8.56
N TYR A 26 -13.39 13.85 9.34
CA TYR A 26 -12.09 13.74 9.97
C TYR A 26 -10.97 13.74 8.93
N GLY A 27 -11.11 12.92 7.86
CA GLY A 27 -10.14 12.84 6.77
C GLY A 27 -9.93 14.19 6.08
N GLN A 28 -10.99 14.95 5.84
CA GLN A 28 -10.88 16.29 5.26
C GLN A 28 -10.12 17.23 6.19
N ARG A 29 -10.48 17.29 7.48
CA ARG A 29 -9.77 18.14 8.45
C ARG A 29 -8.31 17.72 8.63
N LEU A 30 -8.03 16.43 8.61
CA LEU A 30 -6.67 15.91 8.69
C LEU A 30 -5.87 16.32 7.45
N LEU A 31 -6.46 16.23 6.25
CA LEU A 31 -5.82 16.69 5.02
C LEU A 31 -5.48 18.19 5.09
N ASP A 32 -6.45 19.01 5.48
CA ASP A 32 -6.27 20.46 5.62
C ASP A 32 -5.15 20.78 6.63
N ALA A 33 -5.10 20.06 7.74
CA ALA A 33 -4.04 20.20 8.74
C ALA A 33 -2.66 19.82 8.16
N ILE A 34 -2.55 18.68 7.47
CA ILE A 34 -1.29 18.23 6.85
C ILE A 34 -0.78 19.23 5.81
N LEU A 35 -1.67 19.80 5.01
CA LEU A 35 -1.32 20.77 3.99
C LEU A 35 -0.93 22.14 4.55
N THR A 36 -1.44 22.48 5.74
CA THR A 36 -1.15 23.76 6.43
C THR A 36 0.13 23.67 7.28
N ASP A 37 0.21 22.67 8.12
CA ASP A 37 1.35 22.41 9.00
C ASP A 37 1.40 20.91 9.34
N ASN A 38 2.42 20.24 8.86
CA ASN A 38 2.61 18.80 9.08
C ASN A 38 3.51 18.48 10.29
N SER A 39 3.82 19.44 11.14
CA SER A 39 4.73 19.29 12.30
C SER A 39 4.22 18.29 13.34
N PHE A 40 2.91 18.00 13.36
CA PHE A 40 2.32 16.99 14.23
C PHE A 40 2.52 15.54 13.72
N LEU A 41 3.01 15.37 12.50
CA LEU A 41 3.33 14.06 11.95
C LEU A 41 4.70 13.60 12.44
N ILE A 42 4.75 12.39 12.98
CA ILE A 42 5.99 11.78 13.46
C ILE A 42 6.49 10.81 12.41
N GLN A 43 7.57 11.16 11.73
CA GLN A 43 8.13 10.28 10.70
C GLN A 43 8.58 8.96 11.30
N ARG A 44 8.05 7.85 10.76
CA ARG A 44 8.47 6.50 11.14
C ARG A 44 9.81 6.17 10.49
N LYS A 45 10.67 5.49 11.22
CA LYS A 45 11.88 4.92 10.63
C LYS A 45 11.48 3.81 9.67
N GLN A 46 11.77 4.02 8.40
CA GLN A 46 11.66 2.96 7.41
C GLN A 46 12.91 2.08 7.53
N TYR A 47 12.69 0.78 7.70
CA TYR A 47 13.79 -0.18 7.79
C TYR A 47 14.50 -0.38 6.44
N LEU A 48 13.86 -0.03 5.34
CA LEU A 48 14.40 -0.08 3.98
C LEU A 48 13.91 1.15 3.23
N ASP A 49 14.82 2.06 2.95
CA ASP A 49 14.59 3.11 1.96
C ASP A 49 14.62 2.42 0.58
N PRO A 50 13.54 2.46 -0.22
CA PRO A 50 13.54 1.90 -1.57
C PRO A 50 14.57 2.59 -2.49
N ARG A 51 15.12 3.73 -2.07
CA ARG A 51 16.26 4.39 -2.71
C ARG A 51 17.60 3.80 -2.34
N VAL A 52 17.65 2.80 -1.46
CA VAL A 52 18.89 2.11 -1.15
C VAL A 52 19.47 1.58 -2.44
N ASP A 53 20.61 2.12 -2.84
CA ASP A 53 21.32 1.62 -4.00
C ASP A 53 21.50 0.10 -3.81
N MET A 54 20.87 -0.65 -4.72
CA MET A 54 20.95 -2.12 -4.66
C MET A 54 22.39 -2.60 -4.58
N LYS A 55 23.36 -1.81 -5.05
CA LYS A 55 24.79 -2.08 -4.89
C LYS A 55 25.28 -2.01 -3.43
N GLU A 56 24.65 -1.19 -2.59
CA GLU A 56 24.99 -1.12 -1.17
C GLU A 56 24.32 -2.22 -0.34
N VAL A 57 23.17 -2.72 -0.79
CA VAL A 57 22.43 -3.78 -0.10
C VAL A 57 22.99 -5.16 -0.40
N PHE A 58 23.45 -5.39 -1.65
CA PHE A 58 24.02 -6.68 -2.06
C PHE A 58 25.13 -7.23 -1.16
N PRO A 59 26.07 -6.43 -0.67
CA PRO A 59 27.12 -6.94 0.22
C PRO A 59 26.60 -7.38 1.59
N LYS A 60 25.39 -6.98 1.98
CA LYS A 60 24.78 -7.30 3.27
C LYS A 60 23.87 -8.53 3.22
N LEU A 61 23.66 -9.10 2.04
CA LEU A 61 22.85 -10.30 1.88
C LEU A 61 23.65 -11.53 2.29
N THR A 62 23.01 -12.39 3.06
CA THR A 62 23.65 -13.53 3.73
C THR A 62 24.00 -14.69 2.79
N SER A 63 23.49 -14.70 1.55
CA SER A 63 23.82 -15.73 0.57
C SER A 63 24.10 -15.14 -0.83
N ILE A 64 25.14 -15.70 -1.49
CA ILE A 64 25.49 -15.31 -2.88
C ILE A 64 24.38 -15.68 -3.87
N ALA A 65 23.62 -16.75 -3.60
CA ALA A 65 22.51 -17.18 -4.43
C ALA A 65 21.37 -16.17 -4.40
N ASP A 66 21.00 -15.72 -3.22
CA ASP A 66 19.94 -14.70 -3.01
C ASP A 66 20.33 -13.38 -3.65
N GLY A 67 21.60 -12.98 -3.50
CA GLY A 67 22.13 -11.79 -4.14
C GLY A 67 22.05 -11.80 -5.66
N ARG A 68 22.29 -12.94 -6.32
CA ARG A 68 22.16 -13.07 -7.78
C ARG A 68 20.72 -12.97 -8.24
N VAL A 69 19.79 -13.60 -7.51
CA VAL A 69 18.37 -13.57 -7.81
C VAL A 69 17.84 -12.14 -7.64
N LEU A 70 18.18 -11.47 -6.54
CA LEU A 70 17.81 -10.07 -6.31
C LEU A 70 18.34 -9.15 -7.39
N LYS A 71 19.61 -9.29 -7.79
CA LYS A 71 20.20 -8.52 -8.87
C LYS A 71 19.41 -8.67 -10.16
N LYS A 72 19.14 -9.92 -10.57
CA LYS A 72 18.35 -10.21 -11.77
C LYS A 72 16.98 -9.56 -11.72
N ARG A 73 16.26 -9.69 -10.60
CA ARG A 73 14.94 -9.08 -10.42
C ARG A 73 14.99 -7.56 -10.41
N GLY A 74 15.97 -6.98 -9.74
CA GLY A 74 16.20 -5.53 -9.76
C GLY A 74 16.45 -5.00 -11.17
N GLU A 75 17.24 -5.71 -11.96
CA GLU A 75 17.51 -5.38 -13.37
C GLU A 75 16.25 -5.49 -14.24
N GLN A 76 15.40 -6.52 -14.03
CA GLN A 76 14.11 -6.68 -14.70
C GLN A 76 13.17 -5.52 -14.38
N VAL A 77 13.04 -5.16 -13.11
CA VAL A 77 12.21 -4.04 -12.67
C VAL A 77 12.71 -2.73 -13.26
N ASN A 78 14.00 -2.47 -13.19
CA ASN A 78 14.60 -1.27 -13.79
C ASN A 78 14.39 -1.20 -15.31
N ALA A 79 14.55 -2.32 -16.01
CA ALA A 79 14.33 -2.38 -17.45
C ALA A 79 12.86 -2.16 -17.82
N ALA A 80 11.94 -2.83 -17.10
CA ALA A 80 10.50 -2.72 -17.36
C ALA A 80 9.95 -1.32 -17.12
N TYR A 81 10.54 -0.57 -16.19
CA TYR A 81 10.05 0.74 -15.78
C TYR A 81 11.02 1.90 -16.03
N ASN A 82 12.00 1.70 -16.95
CA ASN A 82 12.95 2.74 -17.38
C ASN A 82 13.71 3.44 -16.24
N GLY A 83 14.03 2.73 -15.18
CA GLY A 83 14.74 3.27 -14.03
C GLY A 83 13.90 4.22 -13.15
N LEU A 84 12.60 4.36 -13.43
CA LEU A 84 11.69 5.27 -12.70
C LEU A 84 11.19 4.70 -11.36
N VAL A 85 11.87 3.69 -10.82
CA VAL A 85 11.53 3.12 -9.52
C VAL A 85 12.08 4.03 -8.40
N HIS A 86 11.56 5.22 -8.31
CA HIS A 86 11.85 6.13 -7.21
C HIS A 86 10.56 6.48 -6.48
N ILE A 87 10.44 5.98 -5.27
CA ILE A 87 9.37 6.39 -4.38
C ILE A 87 9.97 7.14 -3.23
N ASP A 88 9.70 8.41 -3.16
CA ASP A 88 9.86 9.18 -1.92
C ASP A 88 8.64 8.96 -1.02
N PHE A 89 8.42 7.69 -0.71
CA PHE A 89 7.32 7.25 0.12
C PHE A 89 7.71 7.37 1.59
N LYS A 90 7.01 8.24 2.30
CA LYS A 90 7.23 8.44 3.73
C LYS A 90 6.03 7.97 4.53
N GLN A 91 6.31 7.25 5.61
CA GLN A 91 5.31 6.86 6.60
C GLN A 91 5.42 7.72 7.84
N TYR A 92 4.28 8.09 8.38
CA TYR A 92 4.17 8.90 9.59
C TYR A 92 3.17 8.27 10.55
N SER A 93 3.46 8.38 11.85
CA SER A 93 2.48 8.20 12.89
C SER A 93 1.75 9.52 13.13
N LEU A 94 0.48 9.45 13.42
CA LEU A 94 -0.30 10.60 13.88
C LEU A 94 0.03 10.91 15.35
N SER A 95 -0.14 12.17 15.74
CA SER A 95 -0.12 12.51 17.16
C SER A 95 -1.31 11.88 17.88
N GLU A 96 -1.19 11.71 19.19
CA GLU A 96 -2.20 11.07 20.03
C GLU A 96 -3.60 11.71 19.90
N VAL A 97 -3.66 13.02 19.74
CA VAL A 97 -4.92 13.76 19.55
C VAL A 97 -5.67 13.26 18.32
N TRP A 98 -4.98 13.16 17.18
CA TRP A 98 -5.57 12.70 15.93
C TRP A 98 -5.92 11.20 15.97
N VAL A 99 -5.10 10.39 16.64
CA VAL A 99 -5.38 8.96 16.83
C VAL A 99 -6.65 8.77 17.66
N ASN A 100 -6.75 9.45 18.81
CA ASN A 100 -7.88 9.35 19.72
C ASN A 100 -9.19 9.82 19.04
N GLU A 101 -9.12 10.89 18.27
CA GLU A 101 -10.28 11.36 17.54
C GLU A 101 -10.75 10.32 16.51
N LEU A 102 -9.85 9.79 15.64
CA LEU A 102 -10.23 8.74 14.69
C LEU A 102 -10.80 7.51 15.41
N THR A 103 -10.13 7.06 16.48
CA THR A 103 -10.57 5.91 17.25
C THR A 103 -11.97 6.14 17.85
N SER A 104 -12.31 7.36 18.26
CA SER A 104 -13.66 7.66 18.76
C SER A 104 -14.75 7.51 17.70
N LEU A 105 -14.40 7.73 16.44
CA LEU A 105 -15.31 7.62 15.29
C LEU A 105 -15.43 6.19 14.74
N MET A 106 -14.45 5.34 15.04
CA MET A 106 -14.46 3.96 14.56
C MET A 106 -15.60 3.16 15.19
N PRO A 107 -16.23 2.25 14.44
CA PRO A 107 -17.18 1.29 15.01
C PRO A 107 -16.46 0.35 15.98
N ASP A 108 -17.19 -0.16 16.99
CA ASP A 108 -16.59 -0.93 18.08
C ASP A 108 -15.86 -2.18 17.60
N TRP A 109 -16.44 -2.90 16.64
CA TRP A 109 -15.78 -4.08 16.06
C TRP A 109 -14.41 -3.77 15.43
N LEU A 110 -14.26 -2.58 14.86
CA LEU A 110 -13.00 -2.16 14.24
C LEU A 110 -11.97 -1.73 15.30
N LYS A 111 -12.43 -1.13 16.42
CA LYS A 111 -11.55 -0.79 17.55
C LYS A 111 -10.91 -2.03 18.17
N GLU A 112 -11.65 -3.14 18.20
CA GLU A 112 -11.18 -4.40 18.79
C GLU A 112 -10.07 -5.07 17.98
N ILE A 113 -10.07 -4.90 16.66
CA ILE A 113 -9.14 -5.58 15.74
C ILE A 113 -8.15 -4.63 15.06
N GLY A 114 -8.41 -3.32 15.06
CA GLY A 114 -7.61 -2.34 14.36
C GLY A 114 -6.27 -2.04 15.03
N SER A 115 -5.32 -1.63 14.25
CA SER A 115 -4.04 -1.12 14.71
C SER A 115 -3.98 0.41 14.70
N ILE A 116 -2.85 0.97 15.09
CA ILE A 116 -2.65 2.43 15.08
C ILE A 116 -2.64 2.93 13.65
N PRO A 117 -3.41 3.98 13.32
CA PRO A 117 -3.45 4.56 11.99
C PRO A 117 -2.09 5.10 11.54
N ILE A 118 -1.81 4.92 10.26
CA ILE A 118 -0.57 5.36 9.60
C ILE A 118 -0.91 6.31 8.47
N ILE A 119 -0.19 7.43 8.39
CA ILE A 119 -0.22 8.32 7.23
C ILE A 119 0.92 7.94 6.27
N GLN A 120 0.60 7.88 5.00
CA GLN A 120 1.56 7.69 3.93
C GLN A 120 1.52 8.90 2.99
N ILE A 121 2.70 9.45 2.71
CA ILE A 121 2.86 10.58 1.79
C ILE A 121 3.88 10.19 0.73
N SER A 122 3.50 10.26 -0.54
CA SER A 122 4.40 10.10 -1.69
C SER A 122 4.29 11.32 -2.61
N GLN A 123 5.35 11.59 -3.37
CA GLN A 123 5.32 12.65 -4.36
C GLN A 123 4.38 12.30 -5.51
N GLY A 124 3.78 13.31 -6.13
CA GLY A 124 2.97 13.09 -7.33
C GLY A 124 3.81 12.57 -8.49
N GLY A 125 3.33 11.51 -9.13
CA GLY A 125 4.05 10.84 -10.21
C GLY A 125 4.95 9.69 -9.79
N ASP A 126 5.13 9.46 -8.48
CA ASP A 126 5.90 8.33 -7.98
C ASP A 126 5.31 6.98 -8.43
N PHE A 127 6.21 6.06 -8.74
CA PHE A 127 5.86 4.70 -9.13
C PHE A 127 6.31 3.69 -8.07
N LEU A 128 5.38 2.91 -7.56
CA LEU A 128 5.66 1.78 -6.69
C LEU A 128 5.63 0.49 -7.49
N ALA A 129 6.80 -0.13 -7.68
CA ALA A 129 6.95 -1.37 -8.42
C ALA A 129 6.14 -2.52 -7.79
N PRO A 130 5.80 -3.56 -8.57
CA PRO A 130 5.11 -4.73 -8.03
C PRO A 130 5.85 -5.32 -6.82
N HIS A 131 5.13 -5.48 -5.72
CA HIS A 131 5.63 -6.03 -4.45
C HIS A 131 4.50 -6.64 -3.63
N LYS A 132 4.85 -7.43 -2.64
CA LYS A 132 3.97 -7.80 -1.52
C LYS A 132 4.50 -7.12 -0.27
N ASP A 133 3.61 -6.68 0.59
CA ASP A 133 4.05 -6.06 1.85
C ASP A 133 4.64 -7.11 2.81
N HIS A 134 5.52 -6.63 3.67
CA HIS A 134 6.07 -7.43 4.74
C HIS A 134 5.30 -7.14 6.02
N LYS A 135 4.82 -8.17 6.70
CA LYS A 135 4.10 -8.15 7.97
C LYS A 135 2.64 -7.73 7.95
N ARG A 136 2.13 -6.97 6.99
CA ARG A 136 0.70 -6.68 6.94
C ARG A 136 0.04 -7.51 5.85
N THR A 137 -1.09 -8.12 6.19
CA THR A 137 -1.87 -8.95 5.26
C THR A 137 -2.99 -8.14 4.61
N ALA A 138 -3.59 -7.23 5.38
CA ALA A 138 -4.66 -6.35 4.92
C ALA A 138 -4.55 -4.95 5.52
N SER A 139 -5.22 -4.00 4.91
CA SER A 139 -5.50 -2.70 5.53
C SER A 139 -6.88 -2.20 5.17
N LEU A 140 -7.42 -1.38 6.03
CA LEU A 140 -8.52 -0.47 5.72
C LEU A 140 -7.90 0.90 5.52
N PHE A 141 -7.88 1.42 4.29
CA PHE A 141 -7.25 2.69 3.99
C PHE A 141 -8.15 3.66 3.24
N MET A 142 -7.83 4.94 3.33
CA MET A 142 -8.54 6.02 2.68
C MET A 142 -7.54 6.92 1.96
N VAL A 143 -7.79 7.25 0.71
CA VAL A 143 -7.05 8.29 -0.01
C VAL A 143 -7.60 9.65 0.41
N LEU A 144 -6.77 10.48 1.04
CA LEU A 144 -7.13 11.85 1.42
C LEU A 144 -6.86 12.82 0.27
N GLN A 145 -5.75 12.61 -0.45
CA GLN A 145 -5.38 13.38 -1.63
C GLN A 145 -4.68 12.47 -2.64
N GLY A 146 -5.04 12.61 -3.90
CA GLY A 146 -4.42 11.92 -5.03
C GLY A 146 -4.75 12.60 -6.36
N ASN A 147 -4.12 12.11 -7.43
CA ASN A 147 -4.29 12.64 -8.79
C ASN A 147 -4.94 11.59 -9.72
N GLY A 148 -5.60 10.58 -9.16
CA GLY A 148 -6.15 9.45 -9.91
C GLY A 148 -5.12 8.35 -10.17
N GLU A 149 -4.20 8.15 -9.24
CA GLU A 149 -3.22 7.06 -9.29
C GLU A 149 -3.90 5.73 -9.47
N GLN A 150 -3.30 4.89 -10.31
CA GLN A 150 -3.79 3.56 -10.58
C GLN A 150 -3.04 2.53 -9.74
N THR A 151 -3.76 1.83 -8.88
CA THR A 151 -3.24 0.59 -8.27
C THR A 151 -3.49 -0.55 -9.23
N ARG A 152 -2.50 -1.42 -9.42
CA ARG A 152 -2.58 -2.62 -10.24
C ARG A 152 -2.24 -3.84 -9.41
N TRP A 153 -3.00 -4.92 -9.62
CA TRP A 153 -2.76 -6.20 -8.98
C TRP A 153 -2.30 -7.23 -10.01
N HIS A 154 -1.48 -8.14 -9.50
CA HIS A 154 -0.87 -9.18 -10.31
C HIS A 154 -1.04 -10.52 -9.62
N ARG A 155 -1.17 -11.60 -10.38
CA ARG A 155 -1.12 -12.96 -9.86
C ARG A 155 0.11 -13.71 -10.38
N GLU A 156 0.52 -14.70 -9.63
CA GLU A 156 1.60 -15.59 -10.04
C GLU A 156 1.10 -16.54 -11.13
N THR A 157 1.82 -16.62 -12.24
CA THR A 157 1.60 -17.62 -13.30
C THR A 157 2.41 -18.88 -13.04
N GLU A 158 3.52 -18.75 -12.32
CA GLU A 158 4.37 -19.82 -11.85
C GLU A 158 4.92 -19.48 -10.47
N SER A 159 5.14 -20.51 -9.64
CA SER A 159 5.76 -20.31 -8.34
C SER A 159 7.22 -19.87 -8.47
N PHE A 160 7.66 -18.99 -7.59
CA PHE A 160 9.04 -18.57 -7.46
C PHE A 160 9.38 -18.32 -5.98
N PRO A 161 10.65 -18.49 -5.58
CA PRO A 161 11.01 -18.26 -4.18
C PRO A 161 10.81 -16.81 -3.79
N LEU A 162 10.11 -16.57 -2.68
CA LEU A 162 10.07 -15.26 -2.03
C LEU A 162 11.43 -15.01 -1.37
N LEU A 163 11.93 -13.81 -1.53
CA LEU A 163 13.16 -13.38 -0.87
C LEU A 163 12.75 -12.63 0.40
N ASP A 164 13.24 -13.06 1.54
CA ASP A 164 12.81 -12.59 2.87
C ASP A 164 12.84 -11.07 3.05
N PHE A 165 13.76 -10.40 2.40
CA PHE A 165 13.95 -8.96 2.53
C PHE A 165 13.23 -8.14 1.46
N TRP A 166 13.15 -8.65 0.23
CA TRP A 166 12.59 -7.95 -0.91
C TRP A 166 11.53 -8.83 -1.54
N ARG A 167 10.30 -8.57 -1.20
CA ARG A 167 9.16 -9.21 -1.85
C ARG A 167 8.96 -8.60 -3.23
N VAL A 168 10.00 -8.66 -4.06
CA VAL A 168 9.97 -8.25 -5.46
C VAL A 168 9.70 -9.48 -6.30
N PRO A 169 8.68 -9.46 -7.16
CA PRO A 169 8.34 -10.61 -7.99
C PRO A 169 9.37 -10.87 -9.08
N ASP A 170 9.38 -12.08 -9.60
CA ASP A 170 9.92 -12.37 -10.91
C ASP A 170 8.89 -11.90 -11.95
N LEU A 171 9.17 -10.80 -12.65
CA LEU A 171 8.20 -10.15 -13.54
C LEU A 171 7.76 -11.06 -14.71
N ASP A 172 8.59 -12.04 -15.08
CA ASP A 172 8.26 -13.03 -16.11
C ASP A 172 7.23 -14.07 -15.62
N LYS A 173 6.96 -14.08 -14.29
CA LYS A 173 6.11 -15.06 -13.62
C LYS A 173 4.91 -14.46 -12.92
N ILE A 174 4.62 -13.21 -13.22
CA ILE A 174 3.39 -12.55 -12.77
C ILE A 174 2.67 -11.97 -13.97
N GLU A 175 1.36 -11.97 -13.92
CA GLU A 175 0.51 -11.30 -14.90
C GLU A 175 -0.35 -10.24 -14.22
N HIS A 176 -0.64 -9.16 -14.93
CA HIS A 176 -1.56 -8.13 -14.51
C HIS A 176 -3.00 -8.64 -14.61
N VAL A 177 -3.76 -8.58 -13.53
CA VAL A 177 -5.12 -9.13 -13.47
C VAL A 177 -6.20 -8.07 -13.22
N ALA A 178 -5.88 -6.99 -12.55
CA ALA A 178 -6.84 -5.92 -12.28
C ALA A 178 -6.15 -4.60 -12.01
N SER A 179 -6.89 -3.52 -12.21
CA SER A 179 -6.48 -2.18 -11.81
C SER A 179 -7.66 -1.38 -11.23
N ALA A 180 -7.35 -0.47 -10.33
CA ALA A 180 -8.32 0.45 -9.76
C ALA A 180 -7.73 1.82 -9.51
N THR A 181 -8.56 2.84 -9.71
CA THR A 181 -8.37 4.15 -9.10
C THR A 181 -9.25 4.21 -7.86
N ILE A 182 -8.62 4.35 -6.71
CA ILE A 182 -9.31 4.35 -5.42
C ILE A 182 -10.00 5.70 -5.21
N SER A 183 -11.26 5.65 -4.80
CA SER A 183 -12.07 6.85 -4.58
C SER A 183 -11.57 7.63 -3.34
N PRO A 184 -11.36 8.96 -3.46
CA PRO A 184 -11.00 9.77 -2.29
C PRO A 184 -12.10 9.75 -1.22
N PHE A 185 -11.68 9.82 0.03
CA PHE A 185 -12.53 9.87 1.22
C PHE A 185 -13.50 8.68 1.35
N LYS A 186 -13.11 7.54 0.78
CA LYS A 186 -13.77 6.26 0.99
C LYS A 186 -12.83 5.26 1.59
N TRP A 187 -13.29 4.56 2.61
CA TRP A 187 -12.55 3.44 3.15
C TRP A 187 -12.54 2.29 2.14
N THR A 188 -11.38 1.70 1.98
CA THR A 188 -11.17 0.59 1.05
C THR A 188 -10.39 -0.50 1.75
N VAL A 189 -10.90 -1.71 1.78
CA VAL A 189 -10.14 -2.89 2.16
C VAL A 189 -9.13 -3.18 1.06
N PHE A 190 -7.88 -3.40 1.43
CA PHE A 190 -6.80 -3.66 0.52
C PHE A 190 -6.02 -4.92 0.92
N ASN A 191 -5.79 -5.80 -0.04
CA ASN A 191 -5.00 -6.99 0.17
C ASN A 191 -3.52 -6.73 -0.10
N HIS A 192 -2.71 -6.74 0.96
CA HIS A 192 -1.26 -6.55 0.88
C HIS A 192 -0.49 -7.85 0.63
N ASP A 193 -1.15 -9.00 0.77
CA ASP A 193 -0.55 -10.30 0.49
C ASP A 193 -0.60 -10.71 -0.99
N THR A 194 -1.17 -9.86 -1.82
CA THR A 194 -1.14 -9.97 -3.29
C THR A 194 -0.06 -9.08 -3.89
N TRP A 195 0.47 -9.48 -5.06
CA TRP A 195 1.37 -8.63 -5.83
C TRP A 195 0.64 -7.38 -6.29
N HIS A 196 1.11 -6.21 -5.88
CA HIS A 196 0.50 -4.95 -6.27
C HIS A 196 1.55 -3.87 -6.58
N SER A 197 1.15 -2.94 -7.43
CA SER A 197 1.94 -1.77 -7.81
C SER A 197 1.07 -0.52 -7.78
N VAL A 198 1.68 0.66 -7.64
CA VAL A 198 0.97 1.94 -7.73
C VAL A 198 1.62 2.79 -8.81
N HIS A 199 0.82 3.19 -9.79
CA HIS A 199 1.23 4.04 -10.89
C HIS A 199 0.83 5.47 -10.58
N GLY A 200 1.82 6.28 -10.20
CA GLY A 200 1.63 7.66 -9.87
C GLY A 200 1.23 8.52 -11.06
N VAL A 201 0.48 9.56 -10.80
CA VAL A 201 0.13 10.60 -11.76
C VAL A 201 0.80 11.89 -11.31
N PRO A 202 1.54 12.59 -12.17
CA PRO A 202 2.16 13.87 -11.82
C PRO A 202 1.14 14.88 -11.26
N GLY A 203 1.54 15.61 -10.23
CA GLY A 203 0.66 16.59 -9.61
C GLY A 203 0.93 16.77 -8.12
N LYS A 204 -0.13 16.85 -7.33
CA LYS A 204 -0.04 16.97 -5.87
C LYS A 204 0.53 15.70 -5.24
N PRO A 205 1.11 15.78 -4.04
CA PRO A 205 1.46 14.60 -3.27
C PRO A 205 0.25 13.68 -3.06
N ARG A 206 0.46 12.37 -3.13
CA ARG A 206 -0.56 11.40 -2.71
C ARG A 206 -0.47 11.23 -1.20
N ILE A 207 -1.58 11.42 -0.52
CA ILE A 207 -1.70 11.32 0.94
C ILE A 207 -2.77 10.29 1.24
N THR A 208 -2.43 9.28 2.04
CA THR A 208 -3.37 8.26 2.49
C THR A 208 -3.28 8.07 4.00
N ILE A 209 -4.39 7.67 4.62
CA ILE A 209 -4.44 7.13 5.97
C ILE A 209 -4.81 5.65 5.88
N GLY A 210 -4.15 4.81 6.66
CA GLY A 210 -4.41 3.37 6.71
C GLY A 210 -4.44 2.84 8.13
N ILE A 211 -5.27 1.84 8.35
CA ILE A 211 -5.32 0.99 9.55
C ILE A 211 -4.87 -0.38 9.09
N ASP A 212 -3.69 -0.81 9.53
CA ASP A 212 -3.06 -2.04 9.08
C ASP A 212 -3.45 -3.22 9.98
N PHE A 213 -3.54 -4.41 9.39
CA PHE A 213 -3.85 -5.68 10.06
C PHE A 213 -2.79 -6.72 9.68
N ASP A 214 -2.19 -7.35 10.70
CA ASP A 214 -1.15 -8.36 10.51
C ASP A 214 -1.72 -9.79 10.51
N ASP A 215 -2.79 -10.03 11.27
CA ASP A 215 -3.35 -11.35 11.53
C ASP A 215 -4.73 -11.59 10.86
N ILE A 216 -5.25 -10.61 10.11
CA ILE A 216 -6.55 -10.69 9.44
C ILE A 216 -6.32 -10.56 7.94
N SER A 217 -6.75 -11.56 7.17
CA SER A 217 -6.69 -11.48 5.71
C SER A 217 -7.68 -10.45 5.16
N ALA A 218 -7.41 -9.94 3.95
CA ALA A 218 -8.31 -9.00 3.29
C ALA A 218 -9.71 -9.58 3.08
N LYS A 219 -9.82 -10.88 2.79
CA LYS A 219 -11.11 -11.56 2.68
C LYS A 219 -11.89 -11.54 4.00
N GLN A 220 -11.25 -11.90 5.11
CA GLN A 220 -11.89 -11.85 6.44
C GLN A 220 -12.30 -10.42 6.81
N LEU A 221 -11.44 -9.44 6.52
CA LEU A 221 -11.73 -8.03 6.76
C LEU A 221 -12.93 -7.57 5.91
N THR A 222 -13.00 -7.95 4.63
CA THR A 222 -14.13 -7.66 3.75
C THR A 222 -15.42 -8.26 4.26
N GLU A 223 -15.39 -9.51 4.74
CA GLU A 223 -16.56 -10.17 5.32
C GLU A 223 -17.04 -9.45 6.60
N LEU A 224 -16.11 -9.06 7.48
CA LEU A 224 -16.43 -8.28 8.68
C LEU A 224 -17.04 -6.92 8.34
N VAL A 225 -16.48 -6.23 7.34
CA VAL A 225 -17.02 -4.95 6.87
C VAL A 225 -18.44 -5.15 6.35
N LYS A 226 -18.69 -6.09 5.45
CA LYS A 226 -20.01 -6.37 4.86
C LYS A 226 -21.09 -6.72 5.87
N ILE A 227 -20.72 -7.36 6.96
CA ILE A 227 -21.66 -7.67 8.06
C ILE A 227 -22.05 -6.39 8.83
N ASN A 228 -21.21 -5.38 8.83
CA ASN A 228 -21.35 -4.18 9.65
C ASN A 228 -21.65 -2.89 8.85
N GLU A 229 -21.80 -2.99 7.52
CA GLU A 229 -22.34 -1.93 6.66
C GLU A 229 -23.88 -1.90 6.73
#